data_8651f617f867841051e69b8114895286
#
_entry.id   8651f617f867841051e69b8114895286
#
_cell.length_a   1.000
_cell.length_b   1.000
_cell.length_c   1.000
_cell.angle_alpha   90.00
_cell.angle_beta   90.00
_cell.angle_gamma   90.00
#
_symmetry.space_group_name_H-M   'P 1'
#
loop_
_entity.id
_entity.type
_entity.pdbx_description
1 polymer ?
#
loop_
_entity_poly.entity_id
_entity_poly.type
_entity_poly.pdbx_seq_one_letter_code
_entity_poly.pdbx_strand_id
1 'polypeptide(L)'
;SFGTEGVQLVRAPMRRGKEAAQKLAVQDARGEILVFSDVATILPENAVRNIVKNFHDETVGCVSSVDRFIDKDGRVSGEGAYVKYEMFLRSLETRVNSLVGLSGSFFAARGTVCKEAWSEDLQSDFNTVLNSMRAGLRGVSDPDSPGYYKNIADERKEFDRKVRTVLRGISVFMKSLGLVNPLRYPLFAWQLVSHKLCRWLVPFAMLMVLLINAILTVGFGTYGLLLALQSAFYGVALGGLWWRPLLRFPV
;
A
#
# COMPACT_ATOMS: atom_id res chain seq x y z
N SER A 1 -5.86 12.60 31.57
CA SER A 1 -4.93 11.64 32.19
C SER A 1 -5.30 10.26 31.72
N PHE A 2 -4.47 9.64 30.86
CA PHE A 2 -4.59 8.23 30.51
C PHE A 2 -3.88 7.40 31.59
N GLY A 3 -4.50 7.24 32.72
CA GLY A 3 -3.99 6.44 33.85
C GLY A 3 -4.70 5.10 33.97
N THR A 4 -4.82 4.37 32.85
CA THR A 4 -5.22 2.97 32.89
C THR A 4 -3.97 2.10 32.86
N GLU A 5 -3.90 1.11 33.71
CA GLU A 5 -2.81 0.14 33.78
C GLU A 5 -2.53 -0.41 32.37
N GLY A 6 -1.27 -0.34 31.94
CA GLY A 6 -0.79 -0.86 30.64
C GLY A 6 -0.78 0.13 29.47
N VAL A 7 -1.20 1.38 29.63
CA VAL A 7 -1.11 2.41 28.56
C VAL A 7 0.04 3.36 28.86
N GLN A 8 1.00 3.44 27.93
CA GLN A 8 2.13 4.37 27.97
C GLN A 8 1.98 5.45 26.91
N LEU A 9 2.07 6.73 27.34
CA LEU A 9 2.09 7.86 26.41
C LEU A 9 3.53 8.19 26.03
N VAL A 10 3.87 7.97 24.75
CA VAL A 10 5.15 8.40 24.16
C VAL A 10 4.92 9.72 23.43
N ARG A 11 5.48 10.81 23.95
CA ARG A 11 5.34 12.15 23.37
C ARG A 11 6.57 12.51 22.55
N ALA A 12 6.37 12.80 21.25
CA ALA A 12 7.45 13.35 20.42
C ALA A 12 7.72 14.81 20.82
N PRO A 13 9.00 15.24 20.97
CA PRO A 13 9.37 16.60 21.38
C PRO A 13 8.97 17.66 20.35
N MET A 14 8.85 17.27 19.09
CA MET A 14 8.38 18.14 17.99
C MET A 14 7.62 17.32 16.93
N ARG A 15 6.80 18.02 16.13
CA ARG A 15 6.01 17.42 15.06
C ARG A 15 6.88 17.13 13.83
N ARG A 16 7.37 15.88 13.70
CA ARG A 16 8.19 15.39 12.57
C ARG A 16 7.52 14.32 11.71
N GLY A 17 6.22 14.09 11.92
CA GLY A 17 5.43 13.11 11.16
C GLY A 17 5.19 11.80 11.92
N LYS A 18 4.40 10.90 11.27
CA LYS A 18 3.97 9.62 11.83
C LYS A 18 5.17 8.71 12.13
N GLU A 19 6.08 8.58 11.19
CA GLU A 19 7.20 7.64 11.26
C GLU A 19 8.20 7.99 12.35
N ALA A 20 8.41 9.29 12.60
CA ALA A 20 9.26 9.75 13.69
C ALA A 20 8.62 9.45 15.07
N ALA A 21 7.30 9.64 15.20
CA ALA A 21 6.57 9.26 16.42
C ALA A 21 6.58 7.74 16.64
N GLN A 22 6.37 6.96 15.58
CA GLN A 22 6.44 5.51 15.63
C GLN A 22 7.84 5.01 16.02
N LYS A 23 8.91 5.66 15.56
CA LYS A 23 10.29 5.30 15.95
C LYS A 23 10.49 5.36 17.45
N LEU A 24 10.04 6.43 18.10
CA LEU A 24 10.14 6.56 19.55
C LEU A 24 9.38 5.42 20.26
N ALA A 25 8.16 5.12 19.82
CA ALA A 25 7.39 4.02 20.38
C ALA A 25 8.03 2.64 20.13
N VAL A 26 8.62 2.41 18.96
CA VAL A 26 9.34 1.16 18.64
C VAL A 26 10.59 0.98 19.53
N GLN A 27 11.31 2.06 19.85
CA GLN A 27 12.47 2.00 20.73
C GLN A 27 12.10 1.60 22.16
N ASP A 28 10.97 2.10 22.67
CA ASP A 28 10.47 1.78 24.01
C ASP A 28 9.74 0.44 24.09
N ALA A 29 9.26 -0.08 22.96
CA ALA A 29 8.48 -1.31 22.91
C ALA A 29 9.31 -2.54 23.33
N ARG A 30 8.71 -3.42 24.17
CA ARG A 30 9.36 -4.64 24.70
C ARG A 30 8.83 -5.93 24.07
N GLY A 31 7.72 -5.86 23.32
CA GLY A 31 7.10 -7.01 22.70
C GLY A 31 7.95 -7.62 21.58
N GLU A 32 7.86 -8.95 21.42
CA GLU A 32 8.46 -9.66 20.28
C GLU A 32 7.77 -9.31 18.97
N ILE A 33 6.45 -9.09 19.03
CA ILE A 33 5.63 -8.65 17.91
C ILE A 33 5.11 -7.25 18.22
N LEU A 34 5.32 -6.33 17.30
CA LEU A 34 4.82 -4.96 17.36
C LEU A 34 3.61 -4.82 16.45
N VAL A 35 2.53 -4.31 16.99
CA VAL A 35 1.27 -4.09 16.26
C VAL A 35 1.07 -2.59 16.07
N PHE A 36 0.82 -2.18 14.85
CA PHE A 36 0.63 -0.79 14.45
C PHE A 36 -0.80 -0.57 13.98
N SER A 37 -1.44 0.46 14.51
CA SER A 37 -2.78 0.88 14.09
C SER A 37 -2.86 2.39 13.99
N ASP A 38 -3.53 2.87 12.93
CA ASP A 38 -3.87 4.29 12.83
C ASP A 38 -5.08 4.59 13.74
N VAL A 39 -5.10 5.78 14.33
CA VAL A 39 -6.15 6.22 15.25
C VAL A 39 -7.57 6.21 14.62
N ALA A 40 -7.65 6.33 13.30
CA ALA A 40 -8.91 6.30 12.56
C ALA A 40 -9.37 4.88 12.17
N THR A 41 -8.57 3.86 12.45
CA THR A 41 -8.88 2.46 12.11
C THR A 41 -9.71 1.84 13.22
N ILE A 42 -10.83 1.25 12.85
CA ILE A 42 -11.68 0.47 13.76
C ILE A 42 -11.28 -0.99 13.63
N LEU A 43 -10.93 -1.61 14.75
CA LEU A 43 -10.49 -2.99 14.80
C LEU A 43 -11.56 -3.86 15.46
N PRO A 44 -11.85 -5.08 14.93
CA PRO A 44 -12.65 -6.07 15.64
C PRO A 44 -11.93 -6.52 16.92
N GLU A 45 -12.68 -7.04 17.89
CA GLU A 45 -12.16 -7.50 19.19
C GLU A 45 -11.03 -8.54 19.04
N ASN A 46 -11.11 -9.39 18.04
CA ASN A 46 -10.15 -10.45 17.79
C ASN A 46 -9.00 -10.05 16.81
N ALA A 47 -8.98 -8.81 16.32
CA ALA A 47 -8.02 -8.37 15.29
C ALA A 47 -6.56 -8.60 15.68
N VAL A 48 -6.17 -8.24 16.90
CA VAL A 48 -4.80 -8.42 17.39
C VAL A 48 -4.46 -9.91 17.50
N ARG A 49 -5.37 -10.72 18.02
CA ARG A 49 -5.15 -12.18 18.09
C ARG A 49 -4.96 -12.80 16.71
N ASN A 50 -5.80 -12.40 15.76
CA ASN A 50 -5.74 -12.93 14.40
C ASN A 50 -4.44 -12.56 13.70
N ILE A 51 -4.03 -11.29 13.77
CA ILE A 51 -2.82 -10.88 13.07
C ILE A 51 -1.56 -11.50 13.69
N VAL A 52 -1.53 -11.66 15.02
CA VAL A 52 -0.38 -12.22 15.74
C VAL A 52 -0.23 -13.73 15.51
N LYS A 53 -1.32 -14.49 15.31
CA LYS A 53 -1.26 -15.94 15.05
C LYS A 53 -0.35 -16.31 13.85
N ASN A 54 -0.19 -15.40 12.87
CA ASN A 54 0.62 -15.66 11.68
C ASN A 54 2.12 -15.77 11.99
N PHE A 55 2.58 -15.26 13.13
CA PHE A 55 4.00 -15.32 13.54
C PHE A 55 4.41 -16.67 14.14
N HIS A 56 3.49 -17.64 14.24
CA HIS A 56 3.84 -19.05 14.46
C HIS A 56 4.71 -19.59 13.34
N ASP A 57 4.55 -19.09 12.11
CA ASP A 57 5.47 -19.32 11.02
C ASP A 57 6.71 -18.42 11.22
N GLU A 58 7.84 -19.03 11.54
CA GLU A 58 9.10 -18.33 11.81
C GLU A 58 9.61 -17.56 10.59
N THR A 59 9.18 -17.92 9.39
CA THR A 59 9.53 -17.22 8.14
C THR A 59 8.79 -15.90 7.98
N VAL A 60 7.73 -15.64 8.75
CA VAL A 60 6.94 -14.42 8.68
C VAL A 60 7.59 -13.31 9.49
N GLY A 61 7.99 -12.23 8.81
CA GLY A 61 8.58 -11.03 9.41
C GLY A 61 7.56 -9.92 9.67
N CYS A 62 6.53 -9.83 8.82
CA CYS A 62 5.43 -8.86 8.98
C CYS A 62 4.13 -9.37 8.37
N VAL A 63 3.01 -8.85 8.88
CA VAL A 63 1.65 -9.23 8.49
C VAL A 63 0.84 -7.99 8.20
N SER A 64 0.17 -7.97 7.05
CA SER A 64 -0.76 -6.92 6.65
C SER A 64 -2.20 -7.31 6.95
N SER A 65 -2.97 -6.38 7.48
CA SER A 65 -4.43 -6.49 7.49
C SER A 65 -5.01 -6.39 6.08
N VAL A 66 -6.30 -6.74 5.97
CA VAL A 66 -7.15 -6.44 4.82
C VAL A 66 -7.93 -5.16 5.11
N ASP A 67 -7.78 -4.19 4.21
CA ASP A 67 -8.48 -2.91 4.35
C ASP A 67 -9.95 -3.04 3.93
N ARG A 68 -10.87 -2.58 4.78
CA ARG A 68 -12.31 -2.56 4.54
C ARG A 68 -12.86 -1.14 4.71
N PHE A 69 -13.60 -0.67 3.72
CA PHE A 69 -14.30 0.61 3.84
C PHE A 69 -15.64 0.44 4.53
N ILE A 70 -15.94 1.39 5.42
CA ILE A 70 -17.28 1.51 6.02
C ILE A 70 -17.92 2.83 5.62
N ASP A 71 -19.23 2.82 5.42
CA ASP A 71 -20.04 4.01 5.18
C ASP A 71 -20.29 4.80 6.48
N LYS A 72 -21.10 5.85 6.36
CA LYS A 72 -21.45 6.69 7.52
C LYS A 72 -22.26 5.93 8.57
N ASP A 73 -22.97 4.88 8.14
CA ASP A 73 -23.82 4.04 9.01
C ASP A 73 -23.08 2.84 9.59
N GLY A 74 -21.74 2.76 9.34
CA GLY A 74 -20.90 1.68 9.87
C GLY A 74 -21.04 0.35 9.10
N ARG A 75 -21.77 0.33 7.98
CA ARG A 75 -21.87 -0.85 7.12
C ARG A 75 -20.67 -0.93 6.20
N VAL A 76 -20.22 -2.16 5.92
CA VAL A 76 -19.15 -2.36 4.91
C VAL A 76 -19.67 -1.82 3.58
N SER A 77 -19.10 -0.72 3.13
CA SER A 77 -19.45 -0.14 1.84
C SER A 77 -18.89 -1.03 0.73
N GLY A 78 -19.60 -1.11 -0.39
CA GLY A 78 -19.17 -1.90 -1.53
C GLY A 78 -17.73 -1.55 -1.92
N GLU A 79 -16.84 -2.54 -1.84
CA GLU A 79 -15.45 -2.36 -2.27
C GLU A 79 -15.46 -2.12 -3.78
N GLY A 80 -14.87 -1.01 -4.24
CA GLY A 80 -14.66 -0.78 -5.65
C GLY A 80 -13.85 -1.92 -6.29
N ALA A 81 -14.05 -2.14 -7.59
CA ALA A 81 -13.35 -3.20 -8.33
C ALA A 81 -11.83 -3.16 -8.13
N TYR A 82 -11.26 -1.96 -8.01
CA TYR A 82 -9.83 -1.76 -7.73
C TYR A 82 -9.39 -2.33 -6.38
N VAL A 83 -10.16 -2.13 -5.31
CA VAL A 83 -9.81 -2.65 -3.97
C VAL A 83 -9.87 -4.18 -3.97
N LYS A 84 -10.87 -4.77 -4.59
CA LYS A 84 -10.97 -6.23 -4.76
C LYS A 84 -9.78 -6.79 -5.53
N TYR A 85 -9.39 -6.14 -6.62
CA TYR A 85 -8.22 -6.50 -7.40
C TYR A 85 -6.92 -6.41 -6.57
N GLU A 86 -6.72 -5.33 -5.82
CA GLU A 86 -5.55 -5.16 -4.95
C GLU A 86 -5.48 -6.25 -3.88
N MET A 87 -6.61 -6.58 -3.24
CA MET A 87 -6.65 -7.65 -2.23
C MET A 87 -6.39 -9.02 -2.86
N PHE A 88 -6.89 -9.27 -4.07
CA PHE A 88 -6.59 -10.47 -4.81
C PHE A 88 -5.09 -10.58 -5.14
N LEU A 89 -4.46 -9.50 -5.62
CA LEU A 89 -3.00 -9.48 -5.86
C LEU A 89 -2.21 -9.77 -4.58
N ARG A 90 -2.56 -9.18 -3.45
CA ARG A 90 -1.90 -9.44 -2.17
C ARG A 90 -2.02 -10.90 -1.74
N SER A 91 -3.17 -11.53 -2.00
CA SER A 91 -3.33 -12.97 -1.73
C SER A 91 -2.40 -13.82 -2.58
N LEU A 92 -2.21 -13.48 -3.85
CA LEU A 92 -1.27 -14.16 -4.75
C LEU A 92 0.18 -13.92 -4.32
N GLU A 93 0.55 -12.69 -4.00
CA GLU A 93 1.89 -12.34 -3.49
C GLU A 93 2.26 -13.18 -2.26
N THR A 94 1.33 -13.27 -1.30
CA THR A 94 1.49 -14.08 -0.08
C THR A 94 1.73 -15.55 -0.39
N ARG A 95 1.03 -16.10 -1.40
CA ARG A 95 1.17 -17.52 -1.80
C ARG A 95 2.48 -17.80 -2.54
N VAL A 96 2.91 -16.83 -3.37
CA VAL A 96 4.11 -17.02 -4.21
C VAL A 96 5.39 -16.81 -3.41
N ASN A 97 5.45 -15.74 -2.59
CA ASN A 97 6.62 -15.42 -1.80
C ASN A 97 6.29 -14.43 -0.67
N SER A 98 6.19 -13.13 -0.98
CA SER A 98 6.02 -12.06 0.01
C SER A 98 5.18 -10.93 -0.55
N LEU A 99 4.45 -10.23 0.32
CA LEU A 99 3.89 -8.93 -0.01
C LEU A 99 4.99 -7.95 -0.42
N VAL A 100 4.63 -6.98 -1.26
CA VAL A 100 5.49 -5.83 -1.59
C VAL A 100 5.04 -4.54 -0.92
N GLY A 101 4.09 -4.60 0.01
CA GLY A 101 3.63 -3.47 0.81
C GLY A 101 2.54 -3.90 1.78
N LEU A 102 2.52 -3.31 2.99
CA LEU A 102 1.50 -3.56 4.01
C LEU A 102 0.36 -2.56 3.90
N SER A 103 -0.75 -2.84 4.60
CA SER A 103 -1.74 -1.81 4.91
C SER A 103 -1.15 -0.81 5.90
N GLY A 104 -1.21 0.49 5.58
CA GLY A 104 -0.75 1.54 6.48
C GLY A 104 -1.68 1.77 7.67
N SER A 105 -2.90 1.23 7.64
CA SER A 105 -3.93 1.42 8.65
C SER A 105 -3.80 0.45 9.82
N PHE A 106 -3.45 -0.81 9.54
CA PHE A 106 -3.27 -1.87 10.54
C PHE A 106 -2.29 -2.93 10.02
N PHE A 107 -1.21 -3.18 10.74
CA PHE A 107 -0.23 -4.21 10.43
C PHE A 107 0.55 -4.64 11.68
N ALA A 108 1.23 -5.77 11.59
CA ALA A 108 2.12 -6.25 12.64
C ALA A 108 3.47 -6.64 12.06
N ALA A 109 4.54 -6.57 12.88
CA ALA A 109 5.87 -7.00 12.48
C ALA A 109 6.68 -7.51 13.69
N ARG A 110 7.69 -8.34 13.42
CA ARG A 110 8.64 -8.75 14.46
C ARG A 110 9.40 -7.53 14.98
N GLY A 111 9.56 -7.47 16.28
CA GLY A 111 10.29 -6.39 16.94
C GLY A 111 11.72 -6.24 16.42
N THR A 112 12.40 -7.33 16.07
CA THR A 112 13.73 -7.32 15.46
C THR A 112 13.75 -6.58 14.12
N VAL A 113 12.78 -6.86 13.22
CA VAL A 113 12.64 -6.18 11.93
C VAL A 113 12.44 -4.67 12.11
N CYS A 114 11.66 -4.27 13.12
CA CYS A 114 11.38 -2.86 13.38
C CYS A 114 12.54 -2.14 14.03
N LYS A 115 13.13 -2.71 15.10
CA LYS A 115 14.16 -2.04 15.90
C LYS A 115 15.46 -1.83 15.14
N GLU A 116 15.86 -2.79 14.32
CA GLU A 116 17.14 -2.74 13.61
C GLU A 116 17.16 -1.77 12.43
N ALA A 117 16.03 -1.56 11.77
CA ALA A 117 16.00 -0.86 10.47
C ALA A 117 14.85 0.16 10.31
N TRP A 118 14.31 0.71 11.41
CA TRP A 118 13.28 1.75 11.32
C TRP A 118 13.84 3.08 10.84
N SER A 119 13.23 3.65 9.82
CA SER A 119 13.57 4.96 9.27
C SER A 119 12.46 5.99 9.51
N GLU A 120 12.81 7.19 9.98
CA GLU A 120 11.88 8.32 10.16
C GLU A 120 11.44 8.92 8.83
N ASP A 121 12.27 8.79 7.79
CA ASP A 121 12.07 9.43 6.49
C ASP A 121 11.33 8.53 5.50
N LEU A 122 11.14 7.25 5.83
CA LEU A 122 10.54 6.26 4.94
C LEU A 122 9.17 5.84 5.42
N GLN A 123 8.25 5.64 4.50
CA GLN A 123 6.92 5.15 4.77
C GLN A 123 6.97 3.78 5.48
N SER A 124 6.46 3.71 6.70
CA SER A 124 6.67 2.59 7.61
C SER A 124 6.10 1.26 7.09
N ASP A 125 4.89 1.27 6.55
CA ASP A 125 4.22 0.10 6.01
C ASP A 125 4.99 -0.54 4.83
N PHE A 126 5.50 0.27 3.90
CA PHE A 126 6.30 -0.24 2.80
C PHE A 126 7.72 -0.63 3.25
N ASN A 127 8.39 0.22 4.04
CA ASN A 127 9.75 -0.05 4.49
C ASN A 127 9.85 -1.31 5.38
N THR A 128 8.83 -1.59 6.20
CA THR A 128 8.81 -2.78 7.08
C THR A 128 8.83 -4.09 6.28
N VAL A 129 8.10 -4.18 5.17
CA VAL A 129 8.20 -5.35 4.27
C VAL A 129 9.60 -5.50 3.70
N LEU A 130 10.19 -4.40 3.23
CA LEU A 130 11.54 -4.43 2.65
C LEU A 130 12.61 -4.83 3.67
N ASN A 131 12.44 -4.40 4.92
CA ASN A 131 13.32 -4.80 6.01
C ASN A 131 13.12 -6.28 6.39
N SER A 132 11.89 -6.78 6.38
CA SER A 132 11.61 -8.21 6.54
C SER A 132 12.35 -9.04 5.50
N MET A 133 12.29 -8.62 4.22
CA MET A 133 13.00 -9.32 3.14
C MET A 133 14.54 -9.25 3.30
N ARG A 134 15.09 -8.14 3.78
CA ARG A 134 16.54 -8.04 4.08
C ARG A 134 16.96 -8.98 5.20
N ALA A 135 16.09 -9.20 6.18
CA ALA A 135 16.28 -10.14 7.28
C ALA A 135 16.03 -11.61 6.89
N GLY A 136 15.73 -11.91 5.62
CA GLY A 136 15.41 -13.27 5.16
C GLY A 136 14.00 -13.74 5.53
N LEU A 137 13.13 -12.80 5.95
CA LEU A 137 11.75 -13.07 6.33
C LEU A 137 10.80 -12.54 5.26
N ARG A 138 9.54 -13.00 5.27
CA ARG A 138 8.51 -12.61 4.30
C ARG A 138 7.37 -11.82 4.94
N GLY A 139 6.71 -10.99 4.15
CA GLY A 139 5.45 -10.34 4.50
C GLY A 139 4.26 -11.14 3.98
N VAL A 140 3.21 -11.27 4.78
CA VAL A 140 1.98 -11.98 4.41
C VAL A 140 0.75 -11.12 4.65
N SER A 141 -0.33 -11.39 3.91
CA SER A 141 -1.66 -10.78 4.13
C SER A 141 -2.54 -11.76 4.91
N ASP A 142 -3.18 -11.28 5.97
CA ASP A 142 -4.13 -12.08 6.75
C ASP A 142 -5.57 -11.64 6.46
N PRO A 143 -6.37 -12.45 5.75
CA PRO A 143 -7.77 -12.14 5.45
C PRO A 143 -8.66 -12.08 6.68
N ASP A 144 -8.28 -12.73 7.79
CA ASP A 144 -9.03 -12.78 9.05
C ASP A 144 -8.74 -11.57 9.96
N SER A 145 -7.87 -10.65 9.50
CA SER A 145 -7.50 -9.44 10.23
C SER A 145 -7.95 -8.17 9.46
N PRO A 146 -9.26 -7.87 9.39
CA PRO A 146 -9.72 -6.66 8.73
C PRO A 146 -9.43 -5.41 9.56
N GLY A 147 -9.00 -4.34 8.88
CA GLY A 147 -8.98 -2.98 9.40
C GLY A 147 -10.08 -2.15 8.74
N TYR A 148 -11.02 -1.61 9.53
CA TYR A 148 -12.14 -0.82 9.02
C TYR A 148 -11.81 0.67 9.10
N TYR A 149 -12.07 1.42 8.04
CA TYR A 149 -11.92 2.88 8.04
C TYR A 149 -12.95 3.57 7.15
N LYS A 150 -13.23 4.82 7.51
CA LYS A 150 -14.20 5.63 6.78
C LYS A 150 -13.58 6.16 5.49
N ASN A 151 -14.36 6.14 4.42
CA ASN A 151 -13.96 6.71 3.14
C ASN A 151 -13.81 8.24 3.27
N ILE A 152 -12.79 8.81 2.62
CA ILE A 152 -12.58 10.25 2.56
C ILE A 152 -13.54 10.81 1.52
N ALA A 153 -14.52 11.60 1.96
CA ALA A 153 -15.52 12.18 1.06
C ALA A 153 -14.99 13.36 0.20
N ASP A 154 -13.86 13.96 0.60
CA ASP A 154 -13.24 15.10 -0.09
C ASP A 154 -12.25 14.59 -1.14
N GLU A 155 -12.64 14.67 -2.42
CA GLU A 155 -11.86 14.22 -3.57
C GLU A 155 -10.47 14.87 -3.65
N ARG A 156 -10.36 16.16 -3.31
CA ARG A 156 -9.08 16.89 -3.36
C ARG A 156 -8.11 16.40 -2.29
N LYS A 157 -8.60 16.19 -1.07
CA LYS A 157 -7.79 15.62 0.01
C LYS A 157 -7.35 14.19 -0.30
N GLU A 158 -8.22 13.40 -0.94
CA GLU A 158 -7.89 12.05 -1.37
C GLU A 158 -6.83 12.05 -2.47
N PHE A 159 -6.92 12.97 -3.44
CA PHE A 159 -5.91 13.14 -4.48
C PHE A 159 -4.54 13.50 -3.86
N ASP A 160 -4.51 14.53 -3.00
CA ASP A 160 -3.27 14.96 -2.32
C ASP A 160 -2.67 13.83 -1.47
N ARG A 161 -3.52 13.01 -0.85
CA ARG A 161 -3.08 11.82 -0.12
C ARG A 161 -2.43 10.80 -1.05
N LYS A 162 -3.05 10.51 -2.19
CA LYS A 162 -2.53 9.56 -3.19
C LYS A 162 -1.19 10.03 -3.77
N VAL A 163 -1.08 11.29 -4.16
CA VAL A 163 0.18 11.89 -4.66
C VAL A 163 1.29 11.73 -3.63
N ARG A 164 1.03 12.11 -2.38
CA ARG A 164 2.01 11.96 -1.30
C ARG A 164 2.41 10.49 -1.08
N THR A 165 1.45 9.57 -1.13
CA THR A 165 1.73 8.13 -0.98
C THR A 165 2.63 7.60 -2.09
N VAL A 166 2.39 8.01 -3.34
CA VAL A 166 3.24 7.63 -4.49
C VAL A 166 4.64 8.19 -4.33
N LEU A 167 4.80 9.49 -4.04
CA LEU A 167 6.11 10.12 -3.88
C LEU A 167 6.92 9.47 -2.75
N ARG A 168 6.29 9.19 -1.62
CA ARG A 168 6.92 8.51 -0.49
C ARG A 168 7.27 7.06 -0.85
N GLY A 169 6.40 6.36 -1.57
CA GLY A 169 6.65 5.01 -2.08
C GLY A 169 7.87 4.96 -3.02
N ILE A 170 7.99 5.92 -3.94
CA ILE A 170 9.15 6.05 -4.82
C ILE A 170 10.43 6.26 -4.00
N SER A 171 10.39 7.13 -2.97
CA SER A 171 11.54 7.37 -2.10
C SER A 171 12.01 6.10 -1.38
N VAL A 172 11.07 5.28 -0.87
CA VAL A 172 11.39 3.97 -0.24
C VAL A 172 12.00 3.02 -1.26
N PHE A 173 11.41 2.93 -2.45
CA PHE A 173 11.89 2.07 -3.53
C PHE A 173 13.32 2.43 -3.95
N MET A 174 13.61 3.71 -4.18
CA MET A 174 14.94 4.19 -4.59
C MET A 174 16.02 3.90 -3.54
N LYS A 175 15.69 3.98 -2.26
CA LYS A 175 16.60 3.60 -1.16
C LYS A 175 16.74 2.08 -0.99
N SER A 176 15.96 1.29 -1.74
CA SER A 176 15.91 -0.18 -1.60
C SER A 176 16.21 -0.93 -2.90
N LEU A 177 16.91 -0.29 -3.85
CA LEU A 177 17.25 -0.88 -5.15
C LEU A 177 18.00 -2.21 -5.07
N GLY A 178 18.73 -2.47 -3.98
CA GLY A 178 19.38 -3.77 -3.75
C GLY A 178 18.41 -4.96 -3.73
N LEU A 179 17.12 -4.74 -3.41
CA LEU A 179 16.08 -5.78 -3.41
C LEU A 179 15.53 -6.08 -4.83
N VAL A 180 15.88 -5.27 -5.82
CA VAL A 180 15.54 -5.49 -7.24
C VAL A 180 16.53 -6.46 -7.92
N ASN A 181 17.60 -6.86 -7.22
CA ASN A 181 18.57 -7.81 -7.77
C ASN A 181 17.96 -9.23 -7.85
N PRO A 182 17.68 -9.75 -9.07
CA PRO A 182 17.04 -11.05 -9.24
C PRO A 182 17.94 -12.23 -8.87
N LEU A 183 19.26 -12.04 -8.82
CA LEU A 183 20.20 -13.08 -8.40
C LEU A 183 20.14 -13.31 -6.88
N ARG A 184 19.79 -12.28 -6.11
CA ARG A 184 19.70 -12.38 -4.64
C ARG A 184 18.26 -12.60 -4.17
N TYR A 185 17.28 -11.98 -4.84
CA TYR A 185 15.86 -12.01 -4.49
C TYR A 185 14.99 -12.32 -5.72
N PRO A 186 15.11 -13.51 -6.33
CA PRO A 186 14.52 -13.77 -7.65
C PRO A 186 13.02 -13.51 -7.72
N LEU A 187 12.24 -14.10 -6.85
CA LEU A 187 10.77 -13.92 -6.83
C LEU A 187 10.37 -12.55 -6.30
N PHE A 188 11.01 -12.07 -5.23
CA PHE A 188 10.67 -10.80 -4.64
C PHE A 188 11.02 -9.61 -5.55
N ALA A 189 12.17 -9.66 -6.21
CA ALA A 189 12.56 -8.64 -7.20
C ALA A 189 11.53 -8.53 -8.32
N TRP A 190 11.07 -9.67 -8.84
CA TRP A 190 10.00 -9.70 -9.85
C TRP A 190 8.68 -9.11 -9.30
N GLN A 191 8.24 -9.51 -8.10
CA GLN A 191 7.04 -8.98 -7.47
C GLN A 191 7.16 -7.46 -7.24
N LEU A 192 8.30 -7.00 -6.71
CA LEU A 192 8.54 -5.58 -6.41
C LEU A 192 8.55 -4.72 -7.69
N VAL A 193 9.20 -5.18 -8.76
CA VAL A 193 9.24 -4.49 -10.05
C VAL A 193 7.85 -4.47 -10.69
N SER A 194 7.21 -5.64 -10.84
CA SER A 194 5.91 -5.75 -11.52
C SER A 194 4.81 -4.99 -10.79
N HIS A 195 4.73 -5.07 -9.46
CA HIS A 195 3.64 -4.47 -8.70
C HIS A 195 3.88 -2.98 -8.34
N LYS A 196 5.12 -2.55 -8.14
CA LYS A 196 5.41 -1.14 -7.77
C LYS A 196 5.95 -0.34 -8.95
N LEU A 197 7.08 -0.75 -9.53
CA LEU A 197 7.72 0.03 -10.60
C LEU A 197 6.85 0.09 -11.86
N CYS A 198 6.36 -1.05 -12.36
CA CYS A 198 5.51 -1.05 -13.55
C CYS A 198 4.23 -0.22 -13.35
N ARG A 199 3.60 -0.26 -12.17
CA ARG A 199 2.44 0.58 -11.86
C ARG A 199 2.74 2.07 -11.98
N TRP A 200 3.89 2.54 -11.52
CA TRP A 200 4.30 3.94 -11.63
C TRP A 200 4.67 4.32 -13.08
N LEU A 201 5.09 3.35 -13.89
CA LEU A 201 5.42 3.56 -15.29
C LEU A 201 4.21 3.53 -16.23
N VAL A 202 3.04 3.02 -15.77
CA VAL A 202 1.82 2.93 -16.61
C VAL A 202 1.47 4.25 -17.30
N PRO A 203 1.42 5.43 -16.65
CA PRO A 203 1.08 6.67 -17.34
C PRO A 203 2.03 7.01 -18.49
N PHE A 204 3.33 6.76 -18.29
CA PHE A 204 4.36 7.00 -19.33
C PHE A 204 4.22 6.00 -20.48
N ALA A 205 3.97 4.73 -20.17
CA ALA A 205 3.70 3.71 -21.19
C ALA A 205 2.45 4.03 -22.00
N MET A 206 1.39 4.51 -21.36
CA MET A 206 0.16 4.94 -22.03
C MET A 206 0.41 6.11 -23.00
N LEU A 207 1.21 7.11 -22.59
CA LEU A 207 1.59 8.21 -23.47
C LEU A 207 2.46 7.73 -24.63
N MET A 208 3.41 6.83 -24.38
CA MET A 208 4.27 6.26 -25.42
C MET A 208 3.44 5.49 -26.45
N VAL A 209 2.48 4.67 -26.01
CA VAL A 209 1.58 3.94 -26.92
C VAL A 209 0.73 4.91 -27.75
N LEU A 210 0.26 6.02 -27.17
CA LEU A 210 -0.47 7.06 -27.92
C LEU A 210 0.38 7.65 -29.04
N LEU A 211 1.63 8.03 -28.73
CA LEU A 211 2.56 8.59 -29.71
C LEU A 211 2.90 7.58 -30.82
N ILE A 212 3.16 6.33 -30.45
CA ILE A 212 3.45 5.26 -31.43
C ILE A 212 2.25 5.03 -32.34
N ASN A 213 1.02 4.93 -31.78
CA ASN A 213 -0.20 4.77 -32.58
C ASN A 213 -0.40 5.94 -33.53
N ALA A 214 -0.13 7.19 -33.10
CA ALA A 214 -0.22 8.37 -33.97
C ALA A 214 0.75 8.31 -35.16
N ILE A 215 1.98 7.85 -34.95
CA ILE A 215 3.00 7.71 -36.01
C ILE A 215 2.60 6.58 -36.98
N LEU A 216 2.19 5.42 -36.47
CA LEU A 216 1.86 4.25 -37.27
C LEU A 216 0.56 4.40 -38.07
N THR A 217 -0.34 5.28 -37.67
CA THR A 217 -1.58 5.58 -38.40
C THR A 217 -1.30 6.09 -39.83
N VAL A 218 -0.16 6.75 -40.06
CA VAL A 218 0.23 7.27 -41.40
C VAL A 218 0.44 6.12 -42.41
N GLY A 219 0.91 4.95 -41.95
CA GLY A 219 1.21 3.81 -42.84
C GLY A 219 0.15 2.68 -42.79
N PHE A 220 -0.61 2.56 -41.72
CA PHE A 220 -1.48 1.41 -41.50
C PHE A 220 -2.81 1.82 -40.84
N GLY A 221 -3.92 1.70 -41.56
CA GLY A 221 -5.24 2.15 -41.11
C GLY A 221 -5.77 1.50 -39.81
N THR A 222 -5.32 0.29 -39.46
CA THR A 222 -5.69 -0.40 -38.20
C THR A 222 -5.24 0.38 -36.96
N TYR A 223 -4.09 1.06 -37.01
CA TYR A 223 -3.62 1.91 -35.91
C TYR A 223 -4.45 3.19 -35.74
N GLY A 224 -5.15 3.63 -36.80
CA GLY A 224 -6.12 4.73 -36.71
C GLY A 224 -7.30 4.41 -35.78
N LEU A 225 -7.82 3.18 -35.84
CA LEU A 225 -8.85 2.73 -34.92
C LEU A 225 -8.35 2.69 -33.48
N LEU A 226 -7.15 2.13 -33.24
CA LEU A 226 -6.55 2.09 -31.90
C LEU A 226 -6.31 3.49 -31.35
N LEU A 227 -5.81 4.41 -32.17
CA LEU A 227 -5.62 5.81 -31.80
C LEU A 227 -6.95 6.48 -31.45
N ALA A 228 -8.01 6.25 -32.21
CA ALA A 228 -9.34 6.80 -31.95
C ALA A 228 -9.92 6.28 -30.63
N LEU A 229 -9.82 4.96 -30.37
CA LEU A 229 -10.29 4.35 -29.12
C LEU A 229 -9.52 4.88 -27.91
N GLN A 230 -8.19 4.98 -28.04
CA GLN A 230 -7.34 5.49 -26.94
C GLN A 230 -7.60 6.98 -26.68
N SER A 231 -7.77 7.78 -27.75
CA SER A 231 -8.11 9.21 -27.64
C SER A 231 -9.51 9.41 -27.03
N ALA A 232 -10.48 8.58 -27.39
CA ALA A 232 -11.80 8.60 -26.79
C ALA A 232 -11.75 8.26 -25.31
N PHE A 233 -10.96 7.24 -24.91
CA PHE A 233 -10.76 6.90 -23.51
C PHE A 233 -10.17 8.08 -22.71
N TYR A 234 -9.13 8.75 -23.24
CA TYR A 234 -8.56 9.92 -22.59
C TYR A 234 -9.51 11.11 -22.58
N GLY A 235 -10.30 11.30 -23.66
CA GLY A 235 -11.33 12.32 -23.71
C GLY A 235 -12.40 12.14 -22.64
N VAL A 236 -12.87 10.91 -22.43
CA VAL A 236 -13.82 10.58 -21.35
C VAL A 236 -13.18 10.81 -19.97
N ALA A 237 -11.94 10.38 -19.76
CA ALA A 237 -11.24 10.57 -18.51
C ALA A 237 -11.03 12.07 -18.17
N LEU A 238 -10.62 12.88 -19.15
CA LEU A 238 -10.47 14.33 -19.00
C LEU A 238 -11.84 15.03 -18.85
N GLY A 239 -12.85 14.60 -19.62
CA GLY A 239 -14.21 15.10 -19.51
C GLY A 239 -14.82 14.87 -18.13
N GLY A 240 -14.48 13.76 -17.49
CA GLY A 240 -14.89 13.46 -16.11
C GLY A 240 -14.39 14.49 -15.08
N LEU A 241 -13.27 15.17 -15.34
CA LEU A 241 -12.78 16.25 -14.47
C LEU A 241 -13.70 17.49 -14.49
N TRP A 242 -14.42 17.69 -15.61
CA TRP A 242 -15.24 18.88 -15.84
C TRP A 242 -16.74 18.55 -15.69
N TRP A 243 -17.13 17.33 -15.95
CA TRP A 243 -18.52 16.88 -15.93
C TRP A 243 -18.72 15.70 -14.96
N ARG A 244 -19.05 16.01 -13.72
CA ARG A 244 -19.26 15.05 -12.62
C ARG A 244 -20.21 13.87 -12.90
N PRO A 245 -21.27 13.96 -13.74
CA PRO A 245 -22.10 12.80 -14.08
C PRO A 245 -21.34 11.65 -14.74
N LEU A 246 -20.25 11.92 -15.47
CA LEU A 246 -19.39 10.88 -16.08
C LEU A 246 -18.62 10.04 -15.06
N LEU A 247 -18.40 10.56 -13.85
CA LEU A 247 -17.72 9.85 -12.75
C LEU A 247 -18.64 8.87 -11.98
N ARG A 248 -19.94 8.86 -12.28
CA ARG A 248 -20.91 7.98 -11.61
C ARG A 248 -20.99 6.57 -12.20
N PHE A 249 -20.32 6.31 -13.32
CA PHE A 249 -20.15 4.95 -13.81
C PHE A 249 -19.13 4.21 -12.93
N PRO A 250 -19.53 3.08 -12.31
CA PRO A 250 -18.58 2.27 -11.56
C PRO A 250 -17.54 1.68 -12.52
N VAL A 251 -16.30 2.13 -12.40
CA VAL A 251 -15.14 1.54 -13.07
C VAL A 251 -14.59 0.43 -12.19
#